data_7a6a843fb8a6960e098149ba2ae2d3d9
#
_entry.id   7a6a843fb8a6960e098149ba2ae2d3d9
#
_cell.length_a   1.000
_cell.length_b   1.000
_cell.length_c   1.000
_cell.angle_alpha   90.00
_cell.angle_beta   90.00
_cell.angle_gamma   90.00
#
_symmetry.space_group_name_H-M   'P 1'
#
loop_
_entity.id
_entity.type
_entity.pdbx_description
1 polymer ?
#
loop_
_entity_poly.entity_id
_entity_poly.type
_entity_poly.pdbx_seq_one_letter_code
_entity_poly.pdbx_strand_id
1 'polypeptide(L)'
;MKPLLKGSPPDALFRSSQRRVAELSKALQDAYIWSYTSGKLDELDSIMREACVPIPQEIVTRNRMIQVWEEGCERFPAEFRARADGPASEISWMLHYASLMRDARVAGDSIARSWLWYLAISASRLLPEGSDALALALEEYSHAAAKHPGMTLECAGHTDATRLFALVEEIGEVAACLTYDNNAETGHNSDLESEVIQVIALALAWATRYLEDGE
;
A
#
# COMPACT_ATOMS: atom_id res chain seq x y z
N MET A 1 20.85 -53.30 27.41
CA MET A 1 20.60 -52.34 26.29
C MET A 1 19.40 -51.48 26.68
N LYS A 2 19.61 -50.17 26.92
CA LYS A 2 18.51 -49.22 27.15
C LYS A 2 17.92 -48.81 25.79
N PRO A 3 16.58 -48.75 25.62
CA PRO A 3 16.00 -48.25 24.38
C PRO A 3 16.28 -46.77 24.21
N LEU A 4 16.80 -46.39 23.05
CA LEU A 4 16.90 -45.02 22.58
C LEU A 4 15.51 -44.41 22.58
N LEU A 5 15.33 -43.33 23.33
CA LEU A 5 14.16 -42.47 23.26
C LEU A 5 13.99 -42.00 21.80
N LYS A 6 12.89 -42.40 21.18
CA LYS A 6 12.46 -41.85 19.90
C LYS A 6 12.24 -40.34 20.10
N GLY A 7 13.15 -39.51 19.59
CA GLY A 7 12.98 -38.08 19.55
C GLY A 7 11.70 -37.74 18.79
N SER A 8 10.98 -36.76 19.27
CA SER A 8 9.83 -36.16 18.53
C SER A 8 10.30 -35.83 17.13
N PRO A 9 9.50 -36.08 16.09
CA PRO A 9 9.92 -35.81 14.75
C PRO A 9 10.27 -34.30 14.62
N PRO A 10 11.39 -33.96 13.95
CA PRO A 10 11.85 -32.58 13.79
C PRO A 10 10.78 -31.60 13.23
N ASP A 11 9.81 -32.15 12.49
CA ASP A 11 8.67 -31.41 11.95
C ASP A 11 7.71 -30.81 13.01
N ALA A 12 7.59 -31.43 14.18
CA ALA A 12 6.68 -30.93 15.22
C ALA A 12 7.26 -29.69 15.93
N LEU A 13 8.57 -29.67 16.16
CA LEU A 13 9.27 -28.52 16.73
C LEU A 13 9.33 -27.35 15.72
N PHE A 14 9.54 -27.66 14.45
CA PHE A 14 9.58 -26.66 13.39
C PHE A 14 8.22 -25.99 13.20
N ARG A 15 7.11 -26.76 13.14
CA ARG A 15 5.75 -26.22 13.04
C ARG A 15 5.36 -25.40 14.27
N SER A 16 5.77 -25.83 15.46
CA SER A 16 5.55 -25.08 16.71
C SER A 16 6.28 -23.74 16.71
N SER A 17 7.52 -23.71 16.22
CA SER A 17 8.29 -22.46 16.12
C SER A 17 7.72 -21.51 15.05
N GLN A 18 7.31 -22.02 13.90
CA GLN A 18 6.66 -21.21 12.85
C GLN A 18 5.34 -20.59 13.34
N ARG A 19 4.51 -21.37 14.06
CA ARG A 19 3.27 -20.85 14.64
C ARG A 19 3.55 -19.74 15.66
N ARG A 20 4.55 -19.92 16.50
CA ARG A 20 4.93 -18.92 17.50
C ARG A 20 5.49 -17.63 16.87
N VAL A 21 6.25 -17.74 15.78
CA VAL A 21 6.72 -16.60 14.99
C VAL A 21 5.54 -15.85 14.38
N ALA A 22 4.56 -16.56 13.81
CA ALA A 22 3.36 -15.94 13.25
C ALA A 22 2.51 -15.21 14.32
N GLU A 23 2.33 -15.84 15.48
CA GLU A 23 1.61 -15.24 16.62
C GLU A 23 2.34 -13.99 17.15
N LEU A 24 3.67 -14.02 17.24
CA LEU A 24 4.48 -12.87 17.66
C LEU A 24 4.44 -11.75 16.60
N SER A 25 4.52 -12.09 15.31
CA SER A 25 4.43 -11.11 14.22
C SER A 25 3.09 -10.38 14.22
N LYS A 26 1.99 -11.12 14.45
CA LYS A 26 0.67 -10.53 14.56
C LYS A 26 0.55 -9.61 15.78
N ALA A 27 1.00 -10.05 16.95
CA ALA A 27 0.99 -9.23 18.16
C ALA A 27 1.82 -7.95 18.02
N LEU A 28 2.92 -8.03 17.26
CA LEU A 28 3.77 -6.90 16.93
C LEU A 28 3.09 -5.93 15.97
N GLN A 29 2.39 -6.45 14.96
CA GLN A 29 1.56 -5.65 14.06
C GLN A 29 0.48 -4.89 14.82
N ASP A 30 -0.25 -5.58 15.67
CA ASP A 30 -1.31 -4.98 16.50
C ASP A 30 -0.75 -3.90 17.44
N ALA A 31 0.42 -4.14 18.05
CA ALA A 31 1.11 -3.17 18.90
C ALA A 31 1.59 -1.95 18.12
N TYR A 32 2.05 -2.14 16.87
CA TYR A 32 2.53 -1.06 16.02
C TYR A 32 1.38 -0.16 15.56
N ILE A 33 0.26 -0.75 15.13
CA ILE A 33 -0.96 -0.01 14.77
C ILE A 33 -1.46 0.78 15.99
N TRP A 34 -1.48 0.16 17.17
CA TRP A 34 -1.89 0.83 18.40
C TRP A 34 -0.95 1.98 18.77
N SER A 35 0.36 1.80 18.65
CA SER A 35 1.34 2.84 19.02
C SER A 35 1.28 4.02 18.05
N TYR A 36 1.00 3.79 16.77
CA TYR A 36 0.78 4.84 15.79
C TYR A 36 -0.46 5.67 16.14
N THR A 37 -1.61 5.01 16.36
CA THR A 37 -2.87 5.68 16.69
C THR A 37 -2.83 6.38 18.05
N SER A 38 -1.93 5.98 18.96
CA SER A 38 -1.75 6.59 20.28
C SER A 38 -0.60 7.61 20.35
N GLY A 39 0.12 7.86 19.24
CA GLY A 39 1.29 8.75 19.20
C GLY A 39 2.53 8.21 19.92
N LYS A 40 2.62 6.89 20.14
CA LYS A 40 3.72 6.23 20.85
C LYS A 40 4.67 5.44 19.96
N LEU A 41 4.70 5.79 18.68
CA LEU A 41 5.49 5.06 17.67
C LEU A 41 6.99 5.06 18.00
N ASP A 42 7.52 6.22 18.42
CA ASP A 42 8.94 6.36 18.74
C ASP A 42 9.35 5.51 19.94
N GLU A 43 8.44 5.32 20.91
CA GLU A 43 8.68 4.49 22.09
C GLU A 43 8.78 3.01 21.70
N LEU A 44 7.87 2.54 20.84
CA LEU A 44 7.90 1.16 20.36
C LEU A 44 9.10 0.88 19.46
N ASP A 45 9.46 1.81 18.58
CA ASP A 45 10.62 1.72 17.70
C ASP A 45 11.94 1.64 18.51
N SER A 46 12.03 2.39 19.61
CA SER A 46 13.16 2.30 20.56
C SER A 46 13.23 0.94 21.22
N ILE A 47 12.11 0.42 21.72
CA ILE A 47 12.05 -0.91 22.38
C ILE A 47 12.46 -2.01 21.40
N MET A 48 11.99 -1.95 20.16
CA MET A 48 12.31 -2.96 19.15
C MET A 48 13.77 -2.92 18.73
N ARG A 49 14.37 -1.72 18.59
CA ARG A 49 15.81 -1.58 18.32
C ARG A 49 16.65 -2.15 19.46
N GLU A 50 16.29 -1.87 20.73
CA GLU A 50 16.97 -2.41 21.89
C GLU A 50 16.88 -3.93 21.96
N ALA A 51 15.72 -4.50 21.59
CA ALA A 51 15.50 -5.94 21.56
C ALA A 51 16.15 -6.65 20.36
N CYS A 52 16.77 -5.90 19.42
CA CYS A 52 17.31 -6.42 18.15
C CYS A 52 16.30 -7.24 17.34
N VAL A 53 15.03 -6.90 17.44
CA VAL A 53 13.96 -7.56 16.66
C VAL A 53 13.80 -6.82 15.33
N PRO A 54 14.02 -7.47 14.17
CA PRO A 54 13.81 -6.83 12.88
C PRO A 54 12.34 -6.49 12.69
N ILE A 55 12.06 -5.22 12.35
CA ILE A 55 10.71 -4.79 12.00
C ILE A 55 10.36 -5.43 10.64
N PRO A 56 9.23 -6.12 10.52
CA PRO A 56 8.80 -6.65 9.22
C PRO A 56 8.68 -5.52 8.19
N GLN A 57 9.19 -5.76 6.97
CA GLN A 57 9.19 -4.75 5.90
C GLN A 57 7.78 -4.22 5.59
N GLU A 58 6.77 -5.07 5.69
CA GLU A 58 5.36 -4.67 5.54
C GLU A 58 4.97 -3.55 6.51
N ILE A 59 5.37 -3.66 7.79
CA ILE A 59 5.07 -2.64 8.81
C ILE A 59 5.78 -1.33 8.46
N VAL A 60 7.05 -1.39 8.06
CA VAL A 60 7.82 -0.21 7.62
C VAL A 60 7.12 0.48 6.46
N THR A 61 6.70 -0.29 5.45
CA THR A 61 6.02 0.26 4.27
C THR A 61 4.68 0.88 4.63
N ARG A 62 3.86 0.22 5.47
CA ARG A 62 2.59 0.78 5.93
C ARG A 62 2.75 2.14 6.62
N ASN A 63 3.73 2.26 7.52
CA ASN A 63 4.01 3.54 8.19
C ASN A 63 4.44 4.63 7.20
N ARG A 64 5.25 4.27 6.22
CA ARG A 64 5.63 5.19 5.14
C ARG A 64 4.44 5.59 4.27
N MET A 65 3.52 4.67 3.98
CA MET A 65 2.27 4.99 3.26
C MET A 65 1.42 6.00 4.03
N ILE A 66 1.32 5.85 5.36
CA ILE A 66 0.63 6.81 6.22
C ILE A 66 1.29 8.19 6.13
N GLN A 67 2.61 8.25 6.31
CA GLN A 67 3.37 9.50 6.19
C GLN A 67 3.15 10.15 4.82
N VAL A 68 3.26 9.39 3.74
CA VAL A 68 3.00 9.87 2.37
C VAL A 68 1.60 10.45 2.22
N TRP A 69 0.59 9.77 2.76
CA TRP A 69 -0.80 10.22 2.70
C TRP A 69 -1.03 11.52 3.46
N GLU A 70 -0.54 11.60 4.70
CA GLU A 70 -0.67 12.79 5.54
C GLU A 70 -0.01 14.02 4.90
N GLU A 71 1.25 13.86 4.44
CA GLU A 71 1.96 14.92 3.72
C GLU A 71 1.21 15.36 2.45
N GLY A 72 0.65 14.40 1.71
CA GLY A 72 -0.16 14.68 0.52
C GLY A 72 -1.42 15.47 0.87
N CYS A 73 -2.14 15.05 1.92
CA CYS A 73 -3.35 15.75 2.37
C CYS A 73 -3.07 17.18 2.84
N GLU A 74 -1.94 17.43 3.50
CA GLU A 74 -1.54 18.77 3.93
C GLU A 74 -1.18 19.68 2.74
N ARG A 75 -0.47 19.13 1.75
CA ARG A 75 0.03 19.88 0.59
C ARG A 75 -0.98 20.00 -0.54
N PHE A 76 -2.04 19.19 -0.54
CA PHE A 76 -3.05 19.20 -1.59
C PHE A 76 -3.85 20.50 -1.54
N PRO A 77 -3.78 21.36 -2.57
CA PRO A 77 -4.45 22.66 -2.56
C PRO A 77 -5.96 22.53 -2.34
N ALA A 78 -6.53 23.44 -1.54
CA ALA A 78 -7.96 23.43 -1.23
C ALA A 78 -8.85 23.50 -2.49
N GLU A 79 -8.33 24.13 -3.54
CA GLU A 79 -8.98 24.24 -4.85
C GLU A 79 -9.19 22.88 -5.52
N PHE A 80 -8.27 21.93 -5.32
CA PHE A 80 -8.41 20.56 -5.81
C PHE A 80 -9.40 19.75 -4.97
N ARG A 81 -9.58 20.10 -3.69
CA ARG A 81 -10.56 19.45 -2.81
C ARG A 81 -12.00 19.78 -3.18
N ALA A 82 -12.22 20.94 -3.79
CA ALA A 82 -13.54 21.46 -4.16
C ALA A 82 -14.05 20.98 -5.52
N ARG A 83 -13.27 20.20 -6.27
CA ARG A 83 -13.70 19.71 -7.59
C ARG A 83 -14.77 18.64 -7.44
N ALA A 84 -15.92 18.91 -8.02
CA ALA A 84 -17.06 18.00 -8.12
C ALA A 84 -17.33 17.62 -9.59
N ASP A 85 -16.28 17.35 -10.35
CA ASP A 85 -16.39 17.21 -11.81
C ASP A 85 -16.86 15.81 -12.26
N GLY A 86 -17.04 14.87 -11.29
CA GLY A 86 -17.53 13.52 -11.54
C GLY A 86 -16.45 12.52 -11.96
N PRO A 87 -16.80 11.21 -12.05
CA PRO A 87 -15.84 10.12 -12.20
C PRO A 87 -14.93 10.23 -13.42
N ALA A 88 -15.46 10.67 -14.57
CA ALA A 88 -14.66 10.82 -15.80
C ALA A 88 -13.54 11.84 -15.63
N SER A 89 -13.77 12.92 -14.87
CA SER A 89 -12.75 13.92 -14.57
C SER A 89 -11.67 13.33 -13.66
N GLU A 90 -12.03 12.59 -12.62
CA GLU A 90 -11.07 11.99 -11.69
C GLU A 90 -10.17 10.97 -12.40
N ILE A 91 -10.72 10.12 -13.30
CA ILE A 91 -9.92 9.21 -14.13
C ILE A 91 -8.94 10.00 -15.02
N SER A 92 -9.42 11.07 -15.67
CA SER A 92 -8.55 11.92 -16.49
C SER A 92 -7.41 12.52 -15.68
N TRP A 93 -7.65 12.92 -14.44
CA TRP A 93 -6.62 13.42 -13.54
C TRP A 93 -5.65 12.34 -13.11
N MET A 94 -6.11 11.13 -12.75
CA MET A 94 -5.23 10.01 -12.41
C MET A 94 -4.27 9.68 -13.56
N LEU A 95 -4.76 9.59 -14.80
CA LEU A 95 -3.92 9.37 -15.99
C LEU A 95 -2.94 10.53 -16.23
N HIS A 96 -3.38 11.77 -16.02
CA HIS A 96 -2.53 12.95 -16.13
C HIS A 96 -1.39 12.91 -15.11
N TYR A 97 -1.67 12.64 -13.84
CA TYR A 97 -0.65 12.53 -12.80
C TYR A 97 0.30 11.36 -13.02
N ALA A 98 -0.17 10.22 -13.50
CA ALA A 98 0.68 9.09 -13.90
C ALA A 98 1.66 9.49 -15.02
N SER A 99 1.20 10.29 -15.98
CA SER A 99 2.07 10.84 -17.04
C SER A 99 3.10 11.81 -16.50
N LEU A 100 2.69 12.76 -15.64
CA LEU A 100 3.60 13.73 -15.02
C LEU A 100 4.65 13.05 -14.14
N MET A 101 4.25 12.03 -13.39
CA MET A 101 5.16 11.23 -12.58
C MET A 101 6.22 10.55 -13.45
N ARG A 102 5.82 9.93 -14.58
CA ARG A 102 6.75 9.34 -15.54
C ARG A 102 7.74 10.38 -16.05
N ASP A 103 7.27 11.54 -16.45
CA ASP A 103 8.11 12.59 -17.03
C ASP A 103 9.08 13.17 -16.00
N ALA A 104 8.64 13.39 -14.75
CA ALA A 104 9.48 13.80 -13.65
C ALA A 104 10.58 12.76 -13.36
N ARG A 105 10.25 11.46 -13.39
CA ARG A 105 11.26 10.38 -13.19
C ARG A 105 12.30 10.36 -14.30
N VAL A 106 11.90 10.52 -15.55
CA VAL A 106 12.84 10.59 -16.68
C VAL A 106 13.78 11.80 -16.54
N ALA A 107 13.27 12.91 -16.00
CA ALA A 107 14.04 14.12 -15.71
C ALA A 107 14.92 14.02 -14.45
N GLY A 108 14.71 12.99 -13.59
CA GLY A 108 15.36 12.89 -12.28
C GLY A 108 14.83 13.89 -11.26
N ASP A 109 13.57 14.32 -11.40
CA ASP A 109 12.93 15.33 -10.56
C ASP A 109 12.31 14.67 -9.32
N SER A 110 12.61 15.22 -8.14
CA SER A 110 12.07 14.77 -6.85
C SER A 110 10.54 14.95 -6.73
N ILE A 111 9.94 15.83 -7.53
CA ILE A 111 8.49 16.07 -7.57
C ILE A 111 7.68 14.82 -7.98
N ALA A 112 8.32 13.77 -8.49
CA ALA A 112 7.66 12.53 -8.89
C ALA A 112 6.77 11.95 -7.78
N ARG A 113 7.20 12.02 -6.51
CA ARG A 113 6.41 11.61 -5.34
C ARG A 113 5.09 12.37 -5.23
N SER A 114 5.12 13.67 -5.46
CA SER A 114 3.92 14.52 -5.36
C SER A 114 2.84 14.12 -6.36
N TRP A 115 3.21 13.66 -7.55
CA TRP A 115 2.24 13.20 -8.54
C TRP A 115 1.53 11.91 -8.13
N LEU A 116 2.21 11.02 -7.43
CA LEU A 116 1.58 9.82 -6.84
C LEU A 116 0.60 10.19 -5.73
N TRP A 117 0.88 11.20 -4.90
CA TRP A 117 -0.08 11.73 -3.94
C TRP A 117 -1.34 12.27 -4.60
N TYR A 118 -1.17 13.14 -5.60
CA TYR A 118 -2.30 13.71 -6.33
C TYR A 118 -3.16 12.63 -6.97
N LEU A 119 -2.53 11.58 -7.50
CA LEU A 119 -3.21 10.43 -8.06
C LEU A 119 -4.03 9.68 -7.00
N ALA A 120 -3.43 9.33 -5.86
CA ALA A 120 -4.10 8.64 -4.77
C ALA A 120 -5.29 9.45 -4.21
N ILE A 121 -5.13 10.77 -4.04
CA ILE A 121 -6.20 11.65 -3.58
C ILE A 121 -7.30 11.78 -4.64
N SER A 122 -6.98 11.84 -5.94
CA SER A 122 -8.00 11.84 -6.99
C SER A 122 -8.78 10.53 -7.01
N ALA A 123 -8.12 9.39 -6.85
CA ALA A 123 -8.78 8.10 -6.74
C ALA A 123 -9.72 8.05 -5.53
N SER A 124 -9.28 8.53 -4.35
CA SER A 124 -10.09 8.50 -3.12
C SER A 124 -11.43 9.24 -3.23
N ARG A 125 -11.58 10.16 -4.17
CA ARG A 125 -12.82 10.89 -4.43
C ARG A 125 -13.88 10.07 -5.14
N LEU A 126 -13.49 8.91 -5.66
CA LEU A 126 -14.42 7.94 -6.25
C LEU A 126 -15.02 7.00 -5.19
N LEU A 127 -14.47 6.99 -3.97
CA LEU A 127 -15.01 6.22 -2.86
C LEU A 127 -16.31 6.87 -2.33
N PRO A 128 -17.18 6.09 -1.68
CA PRO A 128 -18.34 6.63 -0.99
C PRO A 128 -17.96 7.70 0.04
N GLU A 129 -18.85 8.69 0.23
CA GLU A 129 -18.63 9.75 1.22
C GLU A 129 -18.46 9.16 2.63
N GLY A 130 -17.42 9.60 3.33
CA GLY A 130 -17.09 9.11 4.68
C GLY A 130 -16.20 7.87 4.71
N SER A 131 -15.81 7.32 3.56
CA SER A 131 -14.83 6.21 3.52
C SER A 131 -13.47 6.65 4.06
N ASP A 132 -12.85 5.79 4.87
CA ASP A 132 -11.45 5.96 5.28
C ASP A 132 -10.52 5.36 4.20
N ALA A 133 -10.23 6.17 3.18
CA ALA A 133 -9.44 5.75 2.04
C ALA A 133 -8.04 5.22 2.44
N LEU A 134 -7.43 5.80 3.48
CA LEU A 134 -6.13 5.34 3.96
C LEU A 134 -6.24 3.96 4.62
N ALA A 135 -7.21 3.76 5.52
CA ALA A 135 -7.39 2.48 6.19
C ALA A 135 -7.65 1.36 5.17
N LEU A 136 -8.53 1.60 4.20
CA LEU A 136 -8.82 0.66 3.12
C LEU A 136 -7.58 0.33 2.27
N ALA A 137 -6.81 1.34 1.87
CA ALA A 137 -5.59 1.13 1.10
C ALA A 137 -4.50 0.37 1.89
N LEU A 138 -4.39 0.58 3.19
CA LEU A 138 -3.47 -0.17 4.05
C LEU A 138 -3.88 -1.64 4.23
N GLU A 139 -5.17 -1.91 4.29
CA GLU A 139 -5.70 -3.28 4.33
C GLU A 139 -5.42 -4.01 3.00
N GLU A 140 -5.71 -3.38 1.87
CA GLU A 140 -5.43 -3.93 0.54
C GLU A 140 -3.93 -4.16 0.34
N TYR A 141 -3.07 -3.22 0.71
CA TYR A 141 -1.62 -3.42 0.66
C TYR A 141 -1.19 -4.65 1.47
N SER A 142 -1.70 -4.83 2.69
CA SER A 142 -1.36 -6.01 3.51
C SER A 142 -1.86 -7.31 2.88
N HIS A 143 -3.04 -7.28 2.26
CA HIS A 143 -3.58 -8.41 1.53
C HIS A 143 -2.70 -8.77 0.32
N ALA A 144 -2.33 -7.77 -0.49
CA ALA A 144 -1.46 -7.95 -1.64
C ALA A 144 -0.06 -8.45 -1.23
N ALA A 145 0.54 -7.91 -0.17
CA ALA A 145 1.83 -8.33 0.34
C ALA A 145 1.83 -9.78 0.85
N ALA A 146 0.73 -10.20 1.49
CA ALA A 146 0.56 -11.58 1.94
C ALA A 146 0.35 -12.56 0.77
N LYS A 147 -0.41 -12.14 -0.25
CA LYS A 147 -0.72 -12.95 -1.43
C LYS A 147 0.49 -13.07 -2.39
N HIS A 148 1.27 -12.00 -2.50
CA HIS A 148 2.39 -11.88 -3.45
C HIS A 148 3.66 -11.37 -2.74
N PRO A 149 4.30 -12.16 -1.85
CA PRO A 149 5.46 -11.72 -1.10
C PRO A 149 6.61 -11.24 -2.00
N GLY A 150 7.09 -10.02 -1.76
CA GLY A 150 8.17 -9.41 -2.54
C GLY A 150 7.78 -8.89 -3.92
N MET A 151 6.49 -8.80 -4.23
CA MET A 151 5.99 -8.32 -5.52
C MET A 151 5.19 -7.00 -5.43
N THR A 152 5.06 -6.42 -4.24
CA THR A 152 4.43 -5.11 -4.06
C THR A 152 5.29 -3.98 -4.64
N LEU A 153 4.69 -2.85 -5.01
CA LEU A 153 5.35 -1.85 -5.88
C LEU A 153 6.54 -1.13 -5.22
N GLU A 154 6.66 -1.11 -3.90
CA GLU A 154 7.84 -0.58 -3.20
C GLU A 154 9.05 -1.51 -3.32
N CYS A 155 8.87 -2.77 -3.68
CA CYS A 155 9.98 -3.72 -3.77
C CYS A 155 11.02 -3.31 -4.80
N ALA A 156 12.31 -3.46 -4.44
CA ALA A 156 13.45 -3.02 -5.26
C ALA A 156 13.55 -3.74 -6.61
N GLY A 157 12.96 -4.94 -6.75
CA GLY A 157 13.02 -5.75 -7.97
C GLY A 157 12.23 -5.18 -9.15
N HIS A 158 11.34 -4.20 -8.94
CA HIS A 158 10.54 -3.62 -10.00
C HIS A 158 11.22 -2.41 -10.64
N THR A 159 11.12 -2.30 -11.96
CA THR A 159 11.46 -1.07 -12.68
C THR A 159 10.34 -0.04 -12.54
N ASP A 160 10.63 1.24 -12.72
CA ASP A 160 9.59 2.27 -12.75
C ASP A 160 8.58 2.07 -13.88
N ALA A 161 9.02 1.49 -15.00
CA ALA A 161 8.11 1.11 -16.08
C ALA A 161 7.12 0.02 -15.64
N THR A 162 7.57 -0.99 -14.90
CA THR A 162 6.71 -2.05 -14.36
C THR A 162 5.68 -1.47 -13.39
N ARG A 163 6.12 -0.55 -12.50
CA ARG A 163 5.23 0.12 -11.55
C ARG A 163 4.18 0.97 -12.26
N LEU A 164 4.61 1.72 -13.29
CA LEU A 164 3.69 2.52 -14.09
C LEU A 164 2.65 1.65 -14.80
N PHE A 165 3.06 0.52 -15.38
CA PHE A 165 2.13 -0.36 -16.08
C PHE A 165 1.10 -0.94 -15.13
N ALA A 166 1.50 -1.41 -13.94
CA ALA A 166 0.57 -1.91 -12.92
C ALA A 166 -0.43 -0.82 -12.50
N LEU A 167 0.06 0.40 -12.23
CA LEU A 167 -0.81 1.50 -11.82
C LEU A 167 -1.80 1.91 -12.92
N VAL A 168 -1.37 1.94 -14.20
CA VAL A 168 -2.24 2.28 -15.33
C VAL A 168 -3.24 1.16 -15.62
N GLU A 169 -2.88 -0.10 -15.39
CA GLU A 169 -3.79 -1.25 -15.47
C GLU A 169 -4.95 -1.07 -14.50
N GLU A 170 -4.69 -0.81 -13.22
CA GLU A 170 -5.73 -0.60 -12.21
C GLU A 170 -6.59 0.65 -12.49
N ILE A 171 -6.01 1.75 -12.97
CA ILE A 171 -6.80 2.91 -13.43
C ILE A 171 -7.73 2.51 -14.58
N GLY A 172 -7.28 1.63 -15.47
CA GLY A 172 -8.08 1.05 -16.55
C GLY A 172 -9.24 0.21 -16.04
N GLU A 173 -9.05 -0.56 -14.95
CA GLU A 173 -10.10 -1.36 -14.32
C GLU A 173 -11.14 -0.47 -13.63
N VAL A 174 -10.72 0.61 -12.95
CA VAL A 174 -11.63 1.66 -12.47
C VAL A 174 -12.48 2.24 -13.61
N ALA A 175 -11.86 2.55 -14.75
CA ALA A 175 -12.57 3.06 -15.92
C ALA A 175 -13.53 2.03 -16.49
N ALA A 176 -13.16 0.75 -16.50
CA ALA A 176 -14.02 -0.34 -16.97
C ALA A 176 -15.28 -0.49 -16.11
N CYS A 177 -15.16 -0.37 -14.77
CA CYS A 177 -16.30 -0.38 -13.84
C CYS A 177 -17.34 0.72 -14.14
N LEU A 178 -16.88 1.85 -14.68
CA LEU A 178 -17.75 3.00 -14.99
C LEU A 178 -18.32 3.00 -16.41
N THR A 179 -17.82 2.13 -17.29
CA THR A 179 -18.19 2.17 -18.73
C THR A 179 -19.27 1.17 -19.11
N TYR A 180 -19.33 0.04 -18.41
CA TYR A 180 -20.22 -1.07 -18.78
C TYR A 180 -20.99 -1.58 -17.57
N ASP A 181 -22.18 -2.11 -17.79
CA ASP A 181 -22.89 -2.93 -16.80
C ASP A 181 -22.20 -4.32 -16.79
N ASN A 182 -21.15 -4.41 -15.99
CA ASN A 182 -20.02 -5.31 -16.21
C ASN A 182 -20.28 -6.78 -15.96
N ASN A 183 -21.35 -7.13 -15.24
CA ASN A 183 -21.55 -8.52 -14.80
C ASN A 183 -21.97 -9.47 -15.92
N ALA A 184 -22.48 -8.96 -17.03
CA ALA A 184 -23.03 -9.81 -18.09
C ALA A 184 -22.15 -9.97 -19.33
N GLU A 185 -21.32 -9.01 -19.66
CA GLU A 185 -20.66 -8.95 -20.97
C GLU A 185 -19.13 -9.12 -20.95
N THR A 186 -18.44 -8.77 -19.87
CA THR A 186 -16.96 -8.76 -19.84
C THR A 186 -16.34 -9.75 -18.86
N GLY A 187 -17.11 -10.38 -17.99
CA GLY A 187 -16.58 -11.33 -16.99
C GLY A 187 -15.79 -10.68 -15.84
N HIS A 188 -15.68 -9.36 -15.80
CA HIS A 188 -15.09 -8.65 -14.69
C HIS A 188 -16.10 -8.53 -13.53
N ASN A 189 -15.83 -9.22 -12.43
CA ASN A 189 -16.63 -9.20 -11.21
C ASN A 189 -16.14 -8.16 -10.18
N SER A 190 -15.23 -7.28 -10.57
CA SER A 190 -14.71 -6.27 -9.68
C SER A 190 -15.70 -5.13 -9.51
N ASP A 191 -15.87 -4.67 -8.29
CA ASP A 191 -16.64 -3.47 -8.00
C ASP A 191 -15.75 -2.23 -8.02
N LEU A 192 -16.35 -1.08 -8.31
CA LEU A 192 -15.62 0.19 -8.41
C LEU A 192 -14.80 0.51 -7.16
N GLU A 193 -15.34 0.22 -5.97
CA GLU A 193 -14.69 0.52 -4.70
C GLU A 193 -13.39 -0.27 -4.55
N SER A 194 -13.41 -1.57 -4.86
CA SER A 194 -12.23 -2.43 -4.81
C SER A 194 -11.12 -1.94 -5.75
N GLU A 195 -11.46 -1.60 -7.01
CA GLU A 195 -10.46 -1.12 -7.97
C GLU A 195 -9.87 0.24 -7.56
N VAL A 196 -10.70 1.14 -7.05
CA VAL A 196 -10.24 2.43 -6.53
C VAL A 196 -9.27 2.24 -5.35
N ILE A 197 -9.57 1.32 -4.43
CA ILE A 197 -8.71 1.00 -3.29
C ILE A 197 -7.36 0.46 -3.76
N GLN A 198 -7.33 -0.39 -4.79
CA GLN A 198 -6.09 -0.91 -5.39
C GLN A 198 -5.24 0.22 -5.98
N VAL A 199 -5.84 1.15 -6.74
CA VAL A 199 -5.12 2.33 -7.26
C VAL A 199 -4.48 3.14 -6.13
N ILE A 200 -5.21 3.40 -5.04
CA ILE A 200 -4.68 4.16 -3.90
C ILE A 200 -3.52 3.40 -3.25
N ALA A 201 -3.69 2.11 -2.98
CA ALA A 201 -2.67 1.27 -2.35
C ALA A 201 -1.39 1.21 -3.19
N LEU A 202 -1.50 1.01 -4.51
CA LEU A 202 -0.35 0.98 -5.42
C LEU A 202 0.37 2.33 -5.49
N ALA A 203 -0.36 3.43 -5.60
CA ALA A 203 0.23 4.77 -5.66
C ALA A 203 0.98 5.10 -4.37
N LEU A 204 0.39 4.82 -3.20
CA LEU A 204 1.03 5.05 -1.91
C LEU A 204 2.25 4.14 -1.70
N ALA A 205 2.14 2.83 -2.00
CA ALA A 205 3.25 1.90 -1.90
C ALA A 205 4.44 2.34 -2.78
N TRP A 206 4.18 2.74 -4.02
CA TRP A 206 5.24 3.25 -4.89
C TRP A 206 5.85 4.54 -4.34
N ALA A 207 5.04 5.47 -3.83
CA ALA A 207 5.51 6.76 -3.30
C ALA A 207 6.45 6.59 -2.09
N THR A 208 6.33 5.49 -1.31
CA THR A 208 7.23 5.23 -0.17
C THR A 208 8.70 5.10 -0.56
N ARG A 209 8.99 4.71 -1.80
CA ARG A 209 10.38 4.60 -2.29
C ARG A 209 11.12 5.94 -2.31
N TYR A 210 10.39 7.03 -2.47
CA TYR A 210 10.97 8.38 -2.48
C TYR A 210 11.24 8.93 -1.08
N LEU A 211 10.83 8.22 -0.02
CA LEU A 211 11.24 8.50 1.36
C LEU A 211 12.60 7.88 1.71
N GLU A 212 13.08 6.90 0.93
CA GLU A 212 14.36 6.21 1.17
C GLU A 212 15.56 6.99 0.60
N ASP A 213 15.33 7.79 -0.43
CA ASP A 213 16.39 8.47 -1.17
C ASP A 213 16.88 9.77 -0.48
N GLY A 214 16.44 10.04 0.77
CA GLY A 214 17.04 11.03 1.67
C GLY A 214 16.86 12.47 1.21
N GLU A 215 15.63 12.94 1.12
CA GLU A 215 15.32 14.38 1.09
C GLU A 215 14.90 14.90 2.46
#